data_2ab14fe805d242198c40900637a69ffa
#
_entry.id   2ab14fe805d242198c40900637a69ffa
#
_cell.length_a   1.000
_cell.length_b   1.000
_cell.length_c   1.000
_cell.angle_alpha   90.00
_cell.angle_beta   90.00
_cell.angle_gamma   90.00
#
_symmetry.space_group_name_H-M   'P 1'
#
loop_
_entity.id
_entity.type
_entity.pdbx_description
1 polymer ?
#
loop_
_entity_poly.entity_id
_entity_poly.type
_entity_poly.pdbx_seq_one_letter_code
_entity_poly.pdbx_strand_id
1 'polypeptide(L)'
;MHKPILRFILLPLMAILALTSRAQSPKHIASVTGTPKVQISIDVYDYESVDVHPSFPGGDTEMLRFINGERKYPSKAYRDGIEGRVLCSFVVNKDGSLSHISVLKGVEESLNREAVRILSKMPAWDAGMVDETPVPVYCILPIAFRR
;
A
#
# COMPACT_ATOMS: atom_id res chain seq x y z
N MET A 1 -38.91 -5.62 -67.72
CA MET A 1 -38.96 -6.54 -66.58
C MET A 1 -37.62 -6.43 -65.83
N HIS A 2 -37.55 -5.59 -64.84
CA HIS A 2 -36.34 -5.48 -64.00
C HIS A 2 -36.64 -6.10 -62.66
N LYS A 3 -35.92 -7.15 -62.33
CA LYS A 3 -35.94 -7.75 -60.98
C LYS A 3 -35.08 -6.89 -60.06
N PRO A 4 -35.55 -6.48 -58.89
CA PRO A 4 -34.69 -5.84 -57.92
C PRO A 4 -33.84 -6.92 -57.21
N ILE A 5 -32.54 -6.75 -57.28
CA ILE A 5 -31.59 -7.52 -56.54
C ILE A 5 -31.63 -7.08 -55.09
N LEU A 6 -32.15 -7.95 -54.22
CA LEU A 6 -32.18 -7.79 -52.79
C LEU A 6 -30.70 -7.90 -52.28
N ARG A 7 -30.07 -6.76 -52.01
CA ARG A 7 -28.78 -6.70 -51.33
C ARG A 7 -28.98 -6.99 -49.85
N PHE A 8 -28.64 -8.20 -49.46
CA PHE A 8 -28.40 -8.50 -48.05
C PHE A 8 -27.17 -7.72 -47.61
N ILE A 9 -27.40 -6.65 -46.83
CA ILE A 9 -26.35 -5.97 -46.09
C ILE A 9 -26.06 -6.84 -44.87
N LEU A 10 -24.99 -7.60 -44.94
CA LEU A 10 -24.45 -8.34 -43.82
C LEU A 10 -23.81 -7.32 -42.90
N LEU A 11 -24.49 -6.95 -41.81
CA LEU A 11 -23.94 -6.18 -40.72
C LEU A 11 -22.85 -7.03 -40.00
N PRO A 12 -21.61 -6.54 -39.89
CA PRO A 12 -20.65 -7.23 -39.07
C PRO A 12 -21.13 -7.15 -37.62
N LEU A 13 -21.27 -8.29 -37.00
CA LEU A 13 -21.47 -8.44 -35.57
C LEU A 13 -20.23 -7.88 -34.89
N MET A 14 -20.30 -6.64 -34.44
CA MET A 14 -19.29 -6.09 -33.54
C MET A 14 -19.34 -6.90 -32.25
N ALA A 15 -18.35 -7.76 -32.09
CA ALA A 15 -18.04 -8.34 -30.81
C ALA A 15 -17.76 -7.18 -29.84
N ILE A 16 -18.73 -6.87 -28.99
CA ILE A 16 -18.50 -6.02 -27.85
C ILE A 16 -17.58 -6.83 -26.94
N LEU A 17 -16.28 -6.56 -27.05
CA LEU A 17 -15.32 -6.98 -26.08
C LEU A 17 -15.68 -6.22 -24.78
N ALA A 18 -16.46 -6.87 -23.94
CA ALA A 18 -16.69 -6.38 -22.59
C ALA A 18 -15.33 -6.41 -21.90
N LEU A 19 -14.66 -5.25 -21.88
CA LEU A 19 -13.60 -5.01 -20.92
C LEU A 19 -14.25 -5.14 -19.54
N THR A 20 -14.10 -6.30 -18.93
CA THR A 20 -14.38 -6.45 -17.51
C THR A 20 -13.32 -5.65 -16.78
N SER A 21 -13.57 -4.37 -16.65
CA SER A 21 -12.86 -3.52 -15.72
C SER A 21 -13.10 -4.13 -14.34
N ARG A 22 -12.06 -4.78 -13.81
CA ARG A 22 -12.05 -5.28 -12.46
C ARG A 22 -12.22 -4.06 -11.57
N ALA A 23 -13.41 -3.89 -10.99
CA ALA A 23 -13.71 -2.78 -10.11
C ALA A 23 -12.76 -2.84 -8.90
N GLN A 24 -11.76 -1.98 -8.92
CA GLN A 24 -10.85 -1.77 -7.80
C GLN A 24 -11.59 -0.89 -6.80
N SER A 25 -12.03 -1.49 -5.71
CA SER A 25 -12.77 -0.76 -4.68
C SER A 25 -11.79 -0.21 -3.64
N PRO A 26 -11.83 1.10 -3.37
CA PRO A 26 -11.07 1.67 -2.28
C PRO A 26 -11.59 1.16 -0.93
N LYS A 27 -10.71 0.88 0.01
CA LYS A 27 -11.07 0.61 1.40
C LYS A 27 -11.10 1.90 2.22
N HIS A 28 -12.15 2.07 3.00
CA HIS A 28 -12.24 3.18 3.95
C HIS A 28 -11.50 2.81 5.25
N ILE A 29 -10.45 3.55 5.56
CA ILE A 29 -9.83 3.49 6.88
C ILE A 29 -10.48 4.58 7.75
N ALA A 30 -11.35 4.16 8.67
CA ALA A 30 -11.92 5.06 9.64
C ALA A 30 -10.91 5.33 10.77
N SER A 31 -10.50 6.57 10.91
CA SER A 31 -9.74 7.02 12.07
C SER A 31 -10.71 7.25 13.23
N VAL A 32 -10.68 6.38 14.23
CA VAL A 32 -11.46 6.56 15.46
C VAL A 32 -10.63 7.31 16.49
N THR A 33 -10.91 8.59 16.70
CA THR A 33 -10.53 9.28 17.94
C THR A 33 -11.55 10.36 18.26
N GLY A 34 -12.14 10.28 19.46
CA GLY A 34 -13.25 11.07 19.90
C GLY A 34 -13.00 12.58 19.96
N THR A 35 -13.77 13.27 19.22
CA THR A 35 -14.39 14.62 19.31
C THR A 35 -14.98 14.92 17.93
N PRO A 36 -16.04 15.72 17.79
CA PRO A 36 -16.67 15.96 16.50
C PRO A 36 -15.76 16.85 15.63
N LYS A 37 -14.73 16.26 15.06
CA LYS A 37 -13.90 16.83 14.00
C LYS A 37 -14.22 16.09 12.72
N VAL A 38 -14.35 16.86 11.66
CA VAL A 38 -14.54 16.42 10.28
C VAL A 38 -13.82 15.10 10.06
N GLN A 39 -14.56 14.01 9.91
CA GLN A 39 -14.00 12.73 9.50
C GLN A 39 -13.59 12.86 8.04
N ILE A 40 -12.31 13.02 7.81
CA ILE A 40 -11.75 12.87 6.47
C ILE A 40 -11.60 11.38 6.24
N SER A 41 -12.53 10.78 5.51
CA SER A 41 -12.35 9.43 4.99
C SER A 41 -11.35 9.51 3.85
N ILE A 42 -10.23 8.83 3.99
CA ILE A 42 -9.26 8.67 2.91
C ILE A 42 -9.60 7.34 2.23
N ASP A 43 -9.94 7.41 0.94
CA ASP A 43 -10.09 6.20 0.15
C ASP A 43 -8.70 5.64 -0.13
N VAL A 44 -8.41 4.46 0.43
CA VAL A 44 -7.12 3.79 0.34
C VAL A 44 -7.29 2.48 -0.41
N TYR A 45 -6.42 2.24 -1.36
CA TYR A 45 -6.39 1.00 -2.12
C TYR A 45 -5.66 -0.12 -1.38
N ASP A 46 -6.13 -1.34 -1.56
CA ASP A 46 -5.38 -2.52 -1.15
C ASP A 46 -4.14 -2.69 -2.01
N TYR A 47 -3.08 -3.23 -1.43
CA TYR A 47 -1.82 -3.49 -2.14
C TYR A 47 -2.01 -4.31 -3.42
N GLU A 48 -2.85 -5.35 -3.36
CA GLU A 48 -3.10 -6.24 -4.50
C GLU A 48 -4.04 -5.65 -5.57
N SER A 49 -4.66 -4.49 -5.29
CA SER A 49 -5.66 -3.90 -6.19
C SER A 49 -5.12 -2.77 -7.08
N VAL A 50 -3.83 -2.47 -6.97
CA VAL A 50 -3.18 -1.41 -7.76
C VAL A 50 -2.40 -1.99 -8.94
N ASP A 51 -2.26 -1.21 -10.01
CA ASP A 51 -1.52 -1.62 -11.21
C ASP A 51 -0.01 -1.55 -11.00
N VAL A 52 0.44 -0.55 -10.25
CA VAL A 52 1.83 -0.37 -9.84
C VAL A 52 1.90 -0.31 -8.33
N HIS A 53 2.65 -1.23 -7.74
CA HIS A 53 2.85 -1.25 -6.28
C HIS A 53 3.75 -0.11 -5.82
N PRO A 54 3.45 0.50 -4.65
CA PRO A 54 4.38 1.44 -4.06
C PRO A 54 5.71 0.77 -3.74
N SER A 55 6.81 1.49 -3.88
CA SER A 55 8.14 0.96 -3.63
C SER A 55 9.03 1.96 -2.92
N PHE A 56 9.97 1.44 -2.11
CA PHE A 56 11.00 2.26 -1.49
C PHE A 56 11.96 2.78 -2.57
N PRO A 57 12.46 4.03 -2.47
CA PRO A 57 13.43 4.56 -3.43
C PRO A 57 14.66 3.65 -3.54
N GLY A 58 14.93 3.16 -4.75
CA GLY A 58 16.00 2.19 -5.00
C GLY A 58 15.64 0.72 -4.74
N GLY A 59 14.39 0.43 -4.35
CA GLY A 59 13.85 -0.92 -4.20
C GLY A 59 14.13 -1.57 -2.85
N ASP A 60 13.83 -2.85 -2.76
CA ASP A 60 13.86 -3.61 -1.50
C ASP A 60 15.26 -3.68 -0.85
N THR A 61 16.30 -3.77 -1.65
CA THR A 61 17.68 -3.80 -1.14
C THR A 61 18.04 -2.51 -0.41
N GLU A 62 17.68 -1.36 -0.98
CA GLU A 62 17.90 -0.06 -0.34
C GLU A 62 17.02 0.12 0.89
N MET A 63 15.79 -0.38 0.85
CA MET A 63 14.91 -0.41 2.02
C MET A 63 15.51 -1.19 3.18
N LEU A 64 16.03 -2.39 2.93
CA LEU A 64 16.68 -3.21 3.96
C LEU A 64 17.95 -2.53 4.49
N ARG A 65 18.73 -1.89 3.61
CA ARG A 65 19.91 -1.12 4.01
C ARG A 65 19.52 0.04 4.93
N PHE A 66 18.48 0.77 4.58
CA PHE A 66 17.94 1.86 5.38
C PHE A 66 17.49 1.37 6.77
N ILE A 67 16.67 0.31 6.81
CA ILE A 67 16.17 -0.27 8.07
C ILE A 67 17.34 -0.72 8.95
N ASN A 68 18.32 -1.41 8.39
CA ASN A 68 19.49 -1.89 9.14
C ASN A 68 20.37 -0.74 9.65
N GLY A 69 20.48 0.34 8.88
CA GLY A 69 21.23 1.53 9.29
C GLY A 69 20.53 2.38 10.36
N GLU A 70 19.21 2.49 10.29
CA GLU A 70 18.41 3.26 11.24
C GLU A 70 18.12 2.51 12.55
N ARG A 71 18.07 1.17 12.48
CA ARG A 71 17.65 0.34 13.61
C ARG A 71 18.55 0.53 14.83
N LYS A 72 17.93 0.95 15.93
CA LYS A 72 18.54 1.00 17.26
C LYS A 72 17.91 -0.08 18.12
N TYR A 73 18.67 -1.12 18.41
CA TYR A 73 18.14 -2.20 19.26
C TYR A 73 17.97 -1.67 20.69
N PRO A 74 16.77 -1.70 21.27
CA PRO A 74 16.55 -1.26 22.64
C PRO A 74 17.39 -2.06 23.63
N SER A 75 18.15 -1.40 24.49
CA SER A 75 19.16 -2.05 25.35
C SER A 75 18.55 -3.10 26.27
N LYS A 76 17.34 -2.86 26.80
CA LYS A 76 16.66 -3.83 27.66
C LYS A 76 16.28 -5.08 26.87
N ALA A 77 15.64 -4.93 25.73
CA ALA A 77 15.26 -6.04 24.87
C ALA A 77 16.48 -6.85 24.42
N TYR A 78 17.59 -6.16 24.10
CA TYR A 78 18.84 -6.83 23.74
C TYR A 78 19.40 -7.69 24.87
N ARG A 79 19.47 -7.15 26.09
CA ARG A 79 19.94 -7.89 27.26
C ARG A 79 19.05 -9.06 27.63
N ASP A 80 17.73 -8.87 27.50
CA ASP A 80 16.74 -9.91 27.83
C ASP A 80 16.59 -10.97 26.71
N GLY A 81 17.35 -10.82 25.62
CA GLY A 81 17.34 -11.77 24.50
C GLY A 81 16.05 -11.77 23.70
N ILE A 82 15.29 -10.67 23.72
CA ILE A 82 14.01 -10.55 23.02
C ILE A 82 14.27 -10.26 21.55
N GLU A 83 13.85 -11.16 20.69
CA GLU A 83 13.95 -11.09 19.23
C GLU A 83 12.57 -11.30 18.59
N GLY A 84 12.41 -10.89 17.35
CA GLY A 84 11.19 -11.14 16.60
C GLY A 84 10.97 -10.15 15.46
N ARG A 85 9.79 -10.26 14.87
CA ARG A 85 9.34 -9.37 13.79
C ARG A 85 8.15 -8.57 14.26
N VAL A 86 8.27 -7.25 14.22
CA VAL A 86 7.16 -6.35 14.43
C VAL A 86 6.47 -6.13 13.09
N LEU A 87 5.22 -6.58 12.96
CA LEU A 87 4.43 -6.40 11.76
C LEU A 87 3.75 -5.04 11.80
N CYS A 88 4.14 -4.15 10.91
CA CYS A 88 3.61 -2.79 10.82
C CYS A 88 2.72 -2.62 9.59
N SER A 89 1.74 -1.74 9.71
CA SER A 89 0.94 -1.26 8.59
C SER A 89 1.11 0.24 8.43
N PHE A 90 0.96 0.72 7.22
CA PHE A 90 1.01 2.15 6.89
C PHE A 90 0.35 2.40 5.53
N VAL A 91 0.13 3.65 5.23
CA VAL A 91 -0.36 4.09 3.92
C VAL A 91 0.76 4.83 3.21
N VAL A 92 1.07 4.42 1.98
CA VAL A 92 1.89 5.22 1.07
C VAL A 92 0.96 6.16 0.32
N ASN A 93 1.06 7.46 0.61
CA ASN A 93 0.22 8.48 0.01
C ASN A 93 0.58 8.76 -1.45
N LYS A 94 -0.25 9.54 -2.14
CA LYS A 94 -0.03 9.94 -3.54
C LYS A 94 1.31 10.62 -3.80
N ASP A 95 1.84 11.34 -2.81
CA ASP A 95 3.14 12.03 -2.86
C ASP A 95 4.30 11.14 -2.38
N GLY A 96 4.03 9.88 -2.04
CA GLY A 96 5.00 8.93 -1.52
C GLY A 96 5.24 9.02 -0.01
N SER A 97 4.69 10.00 0.69
CA SER A 97 4.81 10.10 2.15
C SER A 97 4.08 8.96 2.84
N LEU A 98 4.59 8.53 4.00
CA LEU A 98 3.94 7.50 4.83
C LEU A 98 3.03 8.14 5.86
N SER A 99 1.85 7.55 6.05
CA SER A 99 0.88 7.94 7.07
C SER A 99 0.22 6.73 7.69
N HIS A 100 -0.59 6.94 8.75
CA HIS A 100 -1.34 5.86 9.42
C HIS A 100 -0.44 4.68 9.83
N ILE A 101 0.77 4.98 10.30
CA ILE A 101 1.72 3.97 10.77
C ILE A 101 1.17 3.34 12.05
N SER A 102 1.05 2.03 12.04
CA SER A 102 0.51 1.25 13.15
C SER A 102 1.21 -0.10 13.28
N VAL A 103 1.18 -0.67 14.48
CA VAL A 103 1.64 -2.03 14.73
C VAL A 103 0.45 -2.98 14.65
N LEU A 104 0.49 -3.91 13.69
CA LEU A 104 -0.53 -4.96 13.56
C LEU A 104 -0.27 -6.12 14.50
N LYS A 105 0.99 -6.56 14.60
CA LYS A 105 1.44 -7.62 15.48
C LYS A 105 2.78 -7.23 16.07
N GLY A 106 2.76 -6.99 17.38
CA GLY A 106 3.94 -6.63 18.14
C GLY A 106 4.69 -7.82 18.71
N VAL A 107 5.87 -7.54 19.24
CA VAL A 107 6.73 -8.49 19.96
C VAL A 107 6.83 -8.07 21.43
N GLU A 108 7.38 -6.88 21.63
CA GLU A 108 7.56 -6.24 22.93
C GLU A 108 7.52 -4.72 22.70
N GLU A 109 7.06 -3.98 23.70
CA GLU A 109 6.73 -2.58 23.54
C GLU A 109 7.89 -1.71 23.02
N SER A 110 9.11 -1.94 23.51
CA SER A 110 10.28 -1.15 23.08
C SER A 110 10.66 -1.45 21.62
N LEU A 111 10.53 -2.71 21.17
CA LEU A 111 10.72 -3.10 19.78
C LEU A 111 9.61 -2.53 18.89
N ASN A 112 8.38 -2.53 19.38
CA ASN A 112 7.23 -1.97 18.66
C ASN A 112 7.42 -0.46 18.42
N ARG A 113 7.84 0.29 19.45
CA ARG A 113 8.14 1.73 19.32
C ARG A 113 9.29 1.98 18.34
N GLU A 114 10.33 1.19 18.40
CA GLU A 114 11.48 1.33 17.50
C GLU A 114 11.07 1.06 16.04
N ALA A 115 10.25 0.05 15.78
CA ALA A 115 9.73 -0.21 14.45
C ALA A 115 8.93 0.98 13.88
N VAL A 116 8.06 1.58 14.68
CA VAL A 116 7.32 2.79 14.29
C VAL A 116 8.26 3.96 14.04
N ARG A 117 9.30 4.13 14.88
CA ARG A 117 10.31 5.18 14.68
C ARG A 117 11.03 5.01 13.34
N ILE A 118 11.45 3.81 12.98
CA ILE A 118 12.12 3.52 11.71
C ILE A 118 11.22 3.89 10.53
N LEU A 119 9.97 3.46 10.54
CA LEU A 119 9.00 3.80 9.49
C LEU A 119 8.77 5.31 9.38
N SER A 120 8.69 6.00 10.52
CA SER A 120 8.48 7.45 10.57
C SER A 120 9.66 8.25 9.97
N LYS A 121 10.83 7.63 9.86
CA LYS A 121 12.05 8.25 9.30
C LYS A 121 12.29 7.89 7.83
N MET A 122 11.48 7.04 7.25
CA MET A 122 11.64 6.66 5.85
C MET A 122 11.46 7.87 4.92
N PRO A 123 12.26 7.97 3.85
CA PRO A 123 12.03 8.95 2.80
C PRO A 123 10.72 8.70 2.08
N ALA A 124 10.33 9.64 1.23
CA ALA A 124 9.17 9.43 0.35
C ALA A 124 9.39 8.22 -0.54
N TRP A 125 8.36 7.38 -0.65
CA TRP A 125 8.33 6.22 -1.53
C TRP A 125 7.88 6.62 -2.93
N ASP A 126 8.13 5.75 -3.89
CA ASP A 126 7.46 5.82 -5.19
C ASP A 126 6.00 5.38 -4.98
N ALA A 127 5.05 6.25 -5.32
CA ALA A 127 3.64 6.00 -5.08
C ALA A 127 3.10 4.83 -5.90
N GLY A 128 2.12 4.12 -5.36
CA GLY A 128 1.33 3.17 -6.13
C GLY A 128 0.44 3.87 -7.15
N MET A 129 0.07 3.17 -8.22
CA MET A 129 -0.74 3.74 -9.31
C MET A 129 -1.88 2.84 -9.71
N VAL A 130 -2.98 3.46 -10.11
CA VAL A 130 -4.12 2.87 -10.79
C VAL A 130 -4.41 3.74 -12.01
N ASP A 131 -4.47 3.13 -13.21
CA ASP A 131 -4.68 3.84 -14.48
C ASP A 131 -3.72 5.04 -14.64
N GLU A 132 -2.44 4.80 -14.40
CA GLU A 132 -1.36 5.81 -14.47
C GLU A 132 -1.51 6.99 -13.50
N THR A 133 -2.43 6.91 -12.56
CA THR A 133 -2.68 7.94 -11.54
C THR A 133 -2.17 7.49 -10.19
N PRO A 134 -1.34 8.29 -9.48
CA PRO A 134 -0.91 8.00 -8.13
C PRO A 134 -2.09 7.90 -7.17
N VAL A 135 -2.10 6.85 -6.35
CA VAL A 135 -3.16 6.58 -5.38
C VAL A 135 -2.57 6.22 -4.02
N PRO A 136 -3.27 6.49 -2.90
CA PRO A 136 -2.84 6.01 -1.59
C PRO A 136 -3.04 4.51 -1.48
N VAL A 137 -2.02 3.80 -0.98
CA VAL A 137 -2.01 2.33 -0.90
C VAL A 137 -1.69 1.88 0.52
N TYR A 138 -2.49 0.94 1.04
CA TYR A 138 -2.25 0.28 2.31
C TYR A 138 -1.17 -0.79 2.16
N CYS A 139 -0.13 -0.68 2.98
CA CYS A 139 1.02 -1.59 2.96
C CYS A 139 1.25 -2.22 4.33
N ILE A 140 1.84 -3.42 4.31
CA ILE A 140 2.27 -4.14 5.51
C ILE A 140 3.75 -4.48 5.35
N LEU A 141 4.54 -4.21 6.38
CA LEU A 141 5.98 -4.47 6.38
C LEU A 141 6.43 -5.06 7.72
N PRO A 142 7.13 -6.20 7.73
CA PRO A 142 7.76 -6.71 8.93
C PRO A 142 9.11 -6.02 9.18
N ILE A 143 9.33 -5.56 10.41
CA ILE A 143 10.61 -5.06 10.89
C ILE A 143 11.23 -6.12 11.79
N ALA A 144 12.34 -6.71 11.35
CA ALA A 144 12.98 -7.78 12.07
C ALA A 144 14.01 -7.27 13.08
N PHE A 145 13.98 -7.81 14.29
CA PHE A 145 14.95 -7.60 15.34
C PHE A 145 15.64 -8.92 15.66
N ARG A 146 16.92 -9.01 15.33
CA ARG A 146 17.78 -10.14 15.61
C ARG A 146 19.09 -9.62 16.20
N ARG A 147 19.65 -10.37 17.16
CA ARG A 147 20.95 -10.07 17.78
C ARG A 147 22.09 -10.60 16.93
#